data_41250e4f7f407dcafde3b54fbf46013b
#
_entry.id   41250e4f7f407dcafde3b54fbf46013b
#
_cell.length_a   1.000
_cell.length_b   1.000
_cell.length_c   1.000
_cell.angle_alpha   90.00
_cell.angle_beta   90.00
_cell.angle_gamma   90.00
#
_symmetry.space_group_name_H-M   'P 1'
#
loop_
_entity.id
_entity.type
_entity.pdbx_description
1 polymer ?
#
loop_
_entity_poly.entity_id
_entity_poly.type
_entity_poly.pdbx_seq_one_letter_code
_entity_poly.pdbx_strand_id
1 'polypeptide(L)'
;MAVALASQLREGTKKSHTMAENTGFVSCFLKGVVDKASYRTLVADLYFVYTAMEEEIGRLRATGHPVVGPVGFPELNRRETLEQDLAFYFGESWRSAISVTPAAQAYVARIHQVAAEAPELLVGHHYTRYIGDLSGGQILKNIAQKAMNLGEHDGLRFYEFGAIPDEKGFKINYRATLDNLPIDQAMADRIVEEANHAFHLNMRMFQELEGNLIAAIGKVLFGFLTRRQRAGSTEAVAA
;
A
#
# COMPACT_ATOMS: atom_id res chain seq x y z
N MET A 1 -2.16 -34.62 0.20
CA MET A 1 -0.88 -33.94 0.51
C MET A 1 -1.23 -32.55 1.00
N ALA A 2 -0.54 -32.06 2.04
CA ALA A 2 -0.76 -30.68 2.50
C ALA A 2 -0.37 -29.69 1.38
N VAL A 3 -1.16 -28.65 1.20
CA VAL A 3 -0.91 -27.61 0.20
C VAL A 3 0.14 -26.65 0.76
N ALA A 4 1.26 -26.47 0.05
CA ALA A 4 2.31 -25.52 0.43
C ALA A 4 1.95 -24.10 -0.06
N LEU A 5 0.88 -23.51 0.48
CA LEU A 5 0.33 -22.24 0.00
C LEU A 5 1.33 -21.09 0.12
N ALA A 6 2.11 -21.02 1.21
CA ALA A 6 3.10 -19.97 1.40
C ALA A 6 4.17 -19.93 0.29
N SER A 7 4.64 -21.13 -0.11
CA SER A 7 5.59 -21.26 -1.23
C SER A 7 4.93 -20.90 -2.57
N GLN A 8 3.71 -21.37 -2.80
CA GLN A 8 2.96 -21.09 -4.05
C GLN A 8 2.67 -19.60 -4.21
N LEU A 9 2.26 -18.91 -3.14
CA LEU A 9 2.07 -17.45 -3.14
C LEU A 9 3.38 -16.74 -3.48
N ARG A 10 4.49 -17.10 -2.81
CA ARG A 10 5.79 -16.48 -3.05
C ARG A 10 6.24 -16.61 -4.51
N GLU A 11 6.21 -17.82 -5.04
CA GLU A 11 6.68 -18.08 -6.41
C GLU A 11 5.68 -17.56 -7.45
N GLY A 12 4.39 -17.76 -7.22
CA GLY A 12 3.32 -17.37 -8.15
C GLY A 12 3.10 -15.87 -8.27
N THR A 13 3.51 -15.07 -7.26
CA THR A 13 3.38 -13.60 -7.32
C THR A 13 4.68 -12.86 -7.66
N LYS A 14 5.81 -13.56 -7.84
CA LYS A 14 7.11 -12.95 -8.06
C LYS A 14 7.14 -11.99 -9.26
N LYS A 15 6.49 -12.35 -10.35
CA LYS A 15 6.40 -11.50 -11.54
C LYS A 15 5.59 -10.23 -11.27
N SER A 16 4.44 -10.35 -10.62
CA SER A 16 3.58 -9.22 -10.28
C SER A 16 4.24 -8.27 -9.28
N HIS A 17 4.99 -8.82 -8.31
CA HIS A 17 5.81 -8.03 -7.38
C HIS A 17 6.85 -7.18 -8.14
N THR A 18 7.64 -7.79 -9.03
CA THR A 18 8.61 -7.07 -9.86
C THR A 18 7.95 -6.00 -10.73
N MET A 19 6.78 -6.29 -11.30
CA MET A 19 6.03 -5.30 -12.09
C MET A 19 5.57 -4.11 -11.24
N ALA A 20 5.13 -4.34 -10.00
CA ALA A 20 4.73 -3.28 -9.08
C ALA A 20 5.90 -2.35 -8.69
N GLU A 21 7.09 -2.92 -8.44
CA GLU A 21 8.31 -2.13 -8.16
C GLU A 21 8.75 -1.28 -9.35
N ASN A 22 8.45 -1.72 -10.57
CA ASN A 22 8.80 -1.01 -11.81
C ASN A 22 7.76 0.03 -12.26
N THR A 23 6.68 0.26 -11.50
CA THR A 23 5.81 1.41 -11.77
C THR A 23 6.58 2.71 -11.58
N GLY A 24 6.25 3.75 -12.35
CA GLY A 24 6.97 5.01 -12.30
C GLY A 24 6.97 5.64 -10.91
N PHE A 25 5.82 5.61 -10.21
CA PHE A 25 5.70 6.11 -8.85
C PHE A 25 6.66 5.37 -7.89
N VAL A 26 6.62 4.03 -7.84
CA VAL A 26 7.48 3.23 -6.95
C VAL A 26 8.95 3.38 -7.33
N SER A 27 9.28 3.37 -8.62
CA SER A 27 10.64 3.58 -9.10
C SER A 27 11.21 4.95 -8.70
N CYS A 28 10.41 6.03 -8.78
CA CYS A 28 10.79 7.36 -8.29
C CYS A 28 10.94 7.35 -6.77
N PHE A 29 10.00 6.74 -6.05
CA PHE A 29 10.04 6.61 -4.60
C PHE A 29 11.33 5.93 -4.12
N LEU A 30 11.68 4.79 -4.69
CA LEU A 30 12.90 4.05 -4.35
C LEU A 30 14.19 4.84 -4.63
N LYS A 31 14.15 5.80 -5.55
CA LYS A 31 15.25 6.74 -5.83
C LYS A 31 15.24 7.98 -4.91
N GLY A 32 14.34 8.05 -3.94
CA GLY A 32 14.20 9.17 -3.03
C GLY A 32 13.50 10.39 -3.64
N VAL A 33 12.80 10.23 -4.75
CA VAL A 33 11.95 11.27 -5.35
C VAL A 33 10.53 11.05 -4.86
N VAL A 34 10.15 11.73 -3.79
CA VAL A 34 8.84 11.62 -3.15
C VAL A 34 8.20 13.00 -3.08
N ASP A 35 7.04 13.15 -3.74
CA ASP A 35 6.21 14.33 -3.60
C ASP A 35 5.25 14.15 -2.41
N LYS A 36 5.25 15.12 -1.48
CA LYS A 36 4.44 15.06 -0.27
C LYS A 36 2.93 15.02 -0.58
N ALA A 37 2.49 15.69 -1.65
CA ALA A 37 1.07 15.68 -2.03
C ALA A 37 0.64 14.31 -2.55
N SER A 38 1.44 13.66 -3.41
CA SER A 38 1.18 12.31 -3.89
C SER A 38 1.28 11.28 -2.76
N TYR A 39 2.25 11.44 -1.84
CA TYR A 39 2.41 10.54 -0.71
C TYR A 39 1.21 10.58 0.25
N ARG A 40 0.72 11.77 0.63
CA ARG A 40 -0.47 11.88 1.49
C ARG A 40 -1.73 11.33 0.84
N THR A 41 -1.86 11.40 -0.50
CA THR A 41 -2.95 10.76 -1.24
C THR A 41 -2.82 9.24 -1.15
N LEU A 42 -1.60 8.70 -1.30
CA LEU A 42 -1.35 7.28 -1.09
C LEU A 42 -1.76 6.82 0.32
N VAL A 43 -1.41 7.58 1.37
CA VAL A 43 -1.79 7.27 2.75
C VAL A 43 -3.32 7.23 2.90
N ALA A 44 -4.04 8.17 2.25
CA ALA A 44 -5.50 8.17 2.25
C ALA A 44 -6.08 6.94 1.54
N ASP A 45 -5.56 6.57 0.38
CA ASP A 45 -6.00 5.38 -0.36
C ASP A 45 -5.72 4.10 0.43
N LEU A 46 -4.55 3.99 1.04
CA LEU A 46 -4.21 2.87 1.91
C LEU A 46 -5.19 2.76 3.09
N TYR A 47 -5.58 3.88 3.70
CA TYR A 47 -6.57 3.88 4.78
C TYR A 47 -7.89 3.22 4.35
N PHE A 48 -8.42 3.56 3.19
CA PHE A 48 -9.65 2.96 2.68
C PHE A 48 -9.48 1.46 2.40
N VAL A 49 -8.37 1.06 1.78
CA VAL A 49 -8.08 -0.34 1.45
C VAL A 49 -7.91 -1.18 2.72
N TYR A 50 -7.11 -0.71 3.69
CA TYR A 50 -6.88 -1.45 4.95
C TYR A 50 -8.12 -1.48 5.82
N THR A 51 -8.90 -0.40 5.86
CA THR A 51 -10.19 -0.38 6.58
C THR A 51 -11.11 -1.47 6.05
N ALA A 52 -11.28 -1.57 4.73
CA ALA A 52 -12.13 -2.60 4.12
C ALA A 52 -11.61 -4.02 4.41
N MET A 53 -10.29 -4.25 4.31
CA MET A 53 -9.71 -5.56 4.62
C MET A 53 -9.90 -5.95 6.09
N GLU A 54 -9.62 -5.03 7.01
CA GLU A 54 -9.69 -5.29 8.44
C GLU A 54 -11.13 -5.50 8.91
N GLU A 55 -12.09 -4.78 8.34
CA GLU A 55 -13.53 -4.97 8.60
C GLU A 55 -14.00 -6.35 8.14
N GLU A 56 -13.68 -6.76 6.91
CA GLU A 56 -14.13 -8.04 6.36
C GLU A 56 -13.42 -9.23 7.02
N ILE A 57 -12.11 -9.15 7.22
CA ILE A 57 -11.34 -10.20 7.90
C ILE A 57 -11.78 -10.30 9.37
N GLY A 58 -11.98 -9.18 10.06
CA GLY A 58 -12.48 -9.14 11.42
C GLY A 58 -13.86 -9.77 11.57
N ARG A 59 -14.79 -9.48 10.66
CA ARG A 59 -16.13 -10.08 10.60
C ARG A 59 -16.06 -11.60 10.40
N LEU A 60 -15.25 -12.07 9.45
CA LEU A 60 -15.10 -13.49 9.15
C LEU A 60 -14.40 -14.23 10.28
N ARG A 61 -13.42 -13.61 10.92
CA ARG A 61 -12.75 -14.17 12.12
C ARG A 61 -13.73 -14.29 13.29
N ALA A 62 -14.58 -13.28 13.52
CA ALA A 62 -15.58 -13.32 14.60
C ALA A 62 -16.63 -14.42 14.40
N THR A 63 -16.92 -14.80 13.16
CA THR A 63 -17.81 -15.92 12.82
C THR A 63 -17.10 -17.28 12.74
N GLY A 64 -15.79 -17.33 13.00
CA GLY A 64 -15.01 -18.57 12.98
C GLY A 64 -14.76 -19.13 11.58
N HIS A 65 -14.66 -18.26 10.54
CA HIS A 65 -14.40 -18.75 9.18
C HIS A 65 -13.10 -19.55 9.11
N PRO A 66 -13.12 -20.82 8.62
CA PRO A 66 -12.02 -21.76 8.79
C PRO A 66 -10.72 -21.41 8.04
N VAL A 67 -10.82 -20.62 6.97
CA VAL A 67 -9.67 -20.20 6.14
C VAL A 67 -9.22 -18.79 6.48
N VAL A 68 -10.15 -17.82 6.56
CA VAL A 68 -9.82 -16.41 6.80
C VAL A 68 -9.53 -16.13 8.29
N GLY A 69 -10.25 -16.80 9.20
CA GLY A 69 -10.07 -16.60 10.64
C GLY A 69 -8.62 -16.76 11.12
N PRO A 70 -7.93 -17.85 10.75
CA PRO A 70 -6.54 -18.08 11.16
C PRO A 70 -5.53 -17.05 10.66
N VAL A 71 -5.75 -16.41 9.50
CA VAL A 71 -4.83 -15.40 8.95
C VAL A 71 -5.11 -13.98 9.44
N GLY A 72 -6.21 -13.77 10.16
CA GLY A 72 -6.57 -12.48 10.73
C GLY A 72 -5.73 -12.11 11.96
N PHE A 73 -4.46 -11.78 11.78
CA PHE A 73 -3.53 -11.37 12.83
C PHE A 73 -3.75 -9.89 13.18
N PRO A 74 -4.28 -9.54 14.38
CA PRO A 74 -4.51 -8.14 14.76
C PRO A 74 -3.23 -7.30 14.80
N GLU A 75 -2.07 -7.95 15.06
CA GLU A 75 -0.77 -7.30 15.11
C GLU A 75 -0.36 -6.67 13.77
N LEU A 76 -0.95 -7.15 12.67
CA LEU A 76 -0.74 -6.62 11.33
C LEU A 76 -1.65 -5.44 10.99
N ASN A 77 -2.71 -5.18 11.76
CA ASN A 77 -3.68 -4.13 11.44
C ASN A 77 -3.01 -2.76 11.29
N ARG A 78 -3.40 -2.01 10.24
CA ARG A 78 -2.79 -0.73 9.86
C ARG A 78 -3.74 0.46 9.97
N ARG A 79 -5.04 0.23 10.17
CA ARG A 79 -6.04 1.30 10.21
C ARG A 79 -5.67 2.38 11.22
N GLU A 80 -5.35 2.01 12.45
CA GLU A 80 -5.05 2.97 13.52
C GLU A 80 -3.80 3.80 13.22
N THR A 81 -2.73 3.16 12.72
CA THR A 81 -1.49 3.86 12.34
C THR A 81 -1.70 4.77 11.14
N LEU A 82 -2.54 4.37 10.17
CA LEU A 82 -2.93 5.20 9.04
C LEU A 82 -3.79 6.41 9.48
N GLU A 83 -4.68 6.26 10.47
CA GLU A 83 -5.43 7.39 11.03
C GLU A 83 -4.50 8.43 11.67
N GLN A 84 -3.44 7.98 12.37
CA GLN A 84 -2.44 8.87 12.94
C GLN A 84 -1.64 9.60 11.85
N ASP A 85 -1.25 8.91 10.78
CA ASP A 85 -0.57 9.51 9.64
C ASP A 85 -1.46 10.51 8.91
N LEU A 86 -2.74 10.20 8.73
CA LEU A 86 -3.72 11.12 8.14
C LEU A 86 -3.92 12.38 8.99
N ALA A 87 -3.98 12.23 10.31
CA ALA A 87 -4.05 13.38 11.22
C ALA A 87 -2.81 14.27 11.08
N PHE A 88 -1.62 13.69 10.90
CA PHE A 88 -0.40 14.45 10.63
C PHE A 88 -0.46 15.22 9.29
N TYR A 89 -0.94 14.58 8.21
CA TYR A 89 -0.95 15.20 6.87
C TYR A 89 -2.09 16.18 6.63
N PHE A 90 -3.26 15.98 7.26
CA PHE A 90 -4.49 16.73 7.00
C PHE A 90 -5.06 17.44 8.23
N GLY A 91 -4.44 17.25 9.42
CA GLY A 91 -4.94 17.81 10.69
C GLY A 91 -6.10 17.00 11.29
N GLU A 92 -6.68 17.52 12.36
CA GLU A 92 -7.75 16.83 13.12
C GLU A 92 -9.01 16.54 12.28
N SER A 93 -9.29 17.38 11.29
CA SER A 93 -10.44 17.25 10.39
C SER A 93 -10.16 16.33 9.18
N TRP A 94 -9.13 15.51 9.23
CA TRP A 94 -8.68 14.68 8.11
C TRP A 94 -9.80 13.84 7.47
N ARG A 95 -10.76 13.35 8.26
CA ARG A 95 -11.86 12.53 7.75
C ARG A 95 -12.73 13.25 6.71
N SER A 96 -12.88 14.56 6.82
CA SER A 96 -13.61 15.39 5.84
C SER A 96 -12.71 15.91 4.71
N ALA A 97 -11.39 15.81 4.87
CA ALA A 97 -10.41 16.32 3.91
C ALA A 97 -9.94 15.26 2.90
N ILE A 98 -10.15 13.98 3.17
CA ILE A 98 -9.75 12.89 2.28
C ILE A 98 -10.92 12.38 1.43
N SER A 99 -10.59 11.90 0.25
CA SER A 99 -11.50 11.14 -0.62
C SER A 99 -10.75 9.97 -1.22
N VAL A 100 -11.46 8.86 -1.44
CA VAL A 100 -10.92 7.69 -2.09
C VAL A 100 -10.70 7.98 -3.58
N THR A 101 -9.54 7.60 -4.13
CA THR A 101 -9.30 7.70 -5.57
C THR A 101 -10.07 6.60 -6.33
N PRO A 102 -10.33 6.76 -7.65
CA PRO A 102 -10.97 5.72 -8.46
C PRO A 102 -10.27 4.36 -8.41
N ALA A 103 -8.93 4.33 -8.39
CA ALA A 103 -8.17 3.09 -8.30
C ALA A 103 -8.32 2.43 -6.93
N ALA A 104 -8.25 3.20 -5.84
CA ALA A 104 -8.47 2.68 -4.48
C ALA A 104 -9.92 2.24 -4.28
N GLN A 105 -10.90 2.98 -4.83
CA GLN A 105 -12.31 2.58 -4.79
C GLN A 105 -12.53 1.22 -5.48
N ALA A 106 -11.89 0.98 -6.62
CA ALA A 106 -11.96 -0.31 -7.29
C ALA A 106 -11.35 -1.43 -6.44
N TYR A 107 -10.26 -1.14 -5.71
CA TYR A 107 -9.65 -2.11 -4.79
C TYR A 107 -10.58 -2.43 -3.62
N VAL A 108 -11.13 -1.42 -2.96
CA VAL A 108 -12.12 -1.58 -1.88
C VAL A 108 -13.32 -2.40 -2.35
N ALA A 109 -13.87 -2.07 -3.51
CA ALA A 109 -14.99 -2.83 -4.10
C ALA A 109 -14.64 -4.30 -4.32
N ARG A 110 -13.42 -4.62 -4.77
CA ARG A 110 -12.97 -6.01 -4.94
C ARG A 110 -12.85 -6.73 -3.60
N ILE A 111 -12.33 -6.10 -2.57
CA ILE A 111 -12.25 -6.68 -1.22
C ILE A 111 -13.65 -7.08 -0.73
N HIS A 112 -14.63 -6.19 -0.81
CA HIS A 112 -16.01 -6.51 -0.40
C HIS A 112 -16.65 -7.59 -1.28
N GLN A 113 -16.39 -7.56 -2.59
CA GLN A 113 -16.88 -8.59 -3.51
C GLN A 113 -16.37 -9.97 -3.11
N VAL A 114 -15.06 -10.14 -2.95
CA VAL A 114 -14.51 -11.47 -2.59
C VAL A 114 -14.93 -11.89 -1.18
N ALA A 115 -15.08 -10.96 -0.25
CA ALA A 115 -15.57 -11.25 1.09
C ALA A 115 -17.01 -11.82 1.09
N ALA A 116 -17.83 -11.42 0.11
CA ALA A 116 -19.20 -11.88 -0.04
C ALA A 116 -19.31 -13.18 -0.85
N GLU A 117 -18.54 -13.32 -1.94
CA GLU A 117 -18.71 -14.38 -2.94
C GLU A 117 -17.77 -15.58 -2.72
N ALA A 118 -16.53 -15.33 -2.27
CA ALA A 118 -15.48 -16.34 -2.09
C ALA A 118 -14.45 -15.86 -1.05
N PRO A 119 -14.82 -15.82 0.25
CA PRO A 119 -14.03 -15.17 1.31
C PRO A 119 -12.62 -15.73 1.45
N GLU A 120 -12.35 -16.98 1.07
CA GLU A 120 -11.02 -17.58 1.06
C GLU A 120 -10.01 -16.76 0.24
N LEU A 121 -10.47 -16.06 -0.79
CA LEU A 121 -9.62 -15.25 -1.67
C LEU A 121 -9.06 -14.01 -0.97
N LEU A 122 -9.65 -13.57 0.17
CA LEU A 122 -9.06 -12.53 1.01
C LEU A 122 -7.65 -12.87 1.51
N VAL A 123 -7.30 -14.15 1.59
CA VAL A 123 -5.94 -14.60 1.92
C VAL A 123 -4.91 -14.06 0.91
N GLY A 124 -5.28 -13.98 -0.38
CA GLY A 124 -4.43 -13.39 -1.42
C GLY A 124 -4.19 -11.90 -1.21
N HIS A 125 -5.22 -11.13 -0.88
CA HIS A 125 -5.12 -9.71 -0.54
C HIS A 125 -4.30 -9.50 0.73
N HIS A 126 -4.56 -10.29 1.77
CA HIS A 126 -3.85 -10.24 3.04
C HIS A 126 -2.35 -10.48 2.86
N TYR A 127 -1.98 -11.55 2.14
CA TYR A 127 -0.59 -11.86 1.83
C TYR A 127 0.11 -10.72 1.08
N THR A 128 -0.52 -10.24 0.01
CA THR A 128 0.05 -9.21 -0.86
C THR A 128 0.34 -7.92 -0.11
N ARG A 129 -0.55 -7.50 0.80
CA ARG A 129 -0.38 -6.27 1.55
C ARG A 129 0.51 -6.46 2.78
N TYR A 130 0.06 -7.21 3.77
CA TYR A 130 0.70 -7.23 5.08
C TYR A 130 2.11 -7.81 5.08
N ILE A 131 2.37 -8.87 4.31
CA ILE A 131 3.73 -9.44 4.25
C ILE A 131 4.67 -8.56 3.44
N GLY A 132 4.15 -7.88 2.41
CA GLY A 132 4.90 -6.87 1.67
C GLY A 132 5.33 -5.72 2.58
N ASP A 133 4.38 -5.15 3.32
CA ASP A 133 4.63 -4.01 4.20
C ASP A 133 5.56 -4.37 5.37
N LEU A 134 5.37 -5.53 6.01
CA LEU A 134 6.25 -6.02 7.08
C LEU A 134 7.67 -6.33 6.58
N SER A 135 7.84 -6.70 5.32
CA SER A 135 9.15 -7.08 4.76
C SER A 135 9.90 -5.91 4.14
N GLY A 136 9.22 -5.00 3.47
CA GLY A 136 9.81 -3.86 2.75
C GLY A 136 9.62 -2.51 3.44
N GLY A 137 8.71 -2.43 4.42
CA GLY A 137 8.25 -1.18 4.99
C GLY A 137 9.35 -0.33 5.61
N GLN A 138 10.33 -0.93 6.31
CA GLN A 138 11.42 -0.18 6.93
C GLN A 138 12.32 0.53 5.89
N ILE A 139 12.54 -0.08 4.73
CA ILE A 139 13.29 0.54 3.63
C ILE A 139 12.49 1.73 3.10
N LEU A 140 11.19 1.54 2.85
CA LEU A 140 10.30 2.60 2.36
C LEU A 140 10.14 3.73 3.38
N LYS A 141 10.03 3.42 4.68
CA LYS A 141 10.01 4.41 5.77
C LYS A 141 11.23 5.32 5.71
N ASN A 142 12.43 4.72 5.66
CA ASN A 142 13.68 5.47 5.65
C ASN A 142 13.82 6.37 4.41
N ILE A 143 13.36 5.90 3.25
CA ILE A 143 13.36 6.69 2.02
C ILE A 143 12.39 7.87 2.14
N ALA A 144 11.15 7.63 2.56
CA ALA A 144 10.12 8.65 2.73
C ALA A 144 10.54 9.70 3.76
N GLN A 145 11.08 9.27 4.89
CA GLN A 145 11.57 10.14 5.96
C GLN A 145 12.63 11.13 5.44
N LYS A 146 13.63 10.61 4.74
CA LYS A 146 14.71 11.43 4.18
C LYS A 146 14.22 12.35 3.07
N ALA A 147 13.44 11.82 2.13
CA ALA A 147 12.97 12.57 0.96
C ALA A 147 12.04 13.73 1.34
N MET A 148 11.21 13.55 2.36
CA MET A 148 10.26 14.57 2.83
C MET A 148 10.74 15.36 4.04
N ASN A 149 11.96 15.06 4.54
CA ASN A 149 12.55 15.69 5.75
C ASN A 149 11.59 15.62 6.96
N LEU A 150 11.12 14.41 7.28
CA LEU A 150 10.18 14.14 8.36
C LEU A 150 10.89 13.71 9.64
N GLY A 151 10.26 13.96 10.79
CA GLY A 151 10.65 13.34 12.07
C GLY A 151 10.45 11.82 12.05
N GLU A 152 10.92 11.15 13.10
CA GLU A 152 10.97 9.67 13.17
C GLU A 152 9.60 9.01 13.02
N HIS A 153 8.54 9.64 13.58
CA HIS A 153 7.18 9.10 13.58
C HIS A 153 6.20 9.95 12.78
N ASP A 154 6.66 11.03 12.15
CA ASP A 154 5.82 12.02 11.50
C ASP A 154 5.28 11.51 10.16
N GLY A 155 4.00 11.08 10.15
CA GLY A 155 3.32 10.64 8.94
C GLY A 155 3.85 9.33 8.35
N LEU A 156 4.55 8.50 9.16
CA LEU A 156 5.21 7.25 8.76
C LEU A 156 4.88 6.07 9.68
N ARG A 157 3.88 6.21 10.54
CA ARG A 157 3.46 5.17 11.49
C ARG A 157 2.89 3.93 10.82
N PHE A 158 2.38 4.08 9.60
CA PHE A 158 1.98 2.95 8.75
C PHE A 158 3.04 1.85 8.66
N TYR A 159 4.32 2.23 8.59
CA TYR A 159 5.43 1.27 8.49
C TYR A 159 5.88 0.67 9.84
N GLU A 160 5.26 1.06 10.94
CA GLU A 160 5.64 0.63 12.28
C GLU A 160 4.77 -0.54 12.75
N PHE A 161 5.41 -1.68 12.99
CA PHE A 161 4.75 -2.88 13.50
C PHE A 161 5.16 -3.14 14.96
N GLY A 162 4.85 -2.17 15.84
CA GLY A 162 5.26 -2.21 17.25
C GLY A 162 4.76 -3.42 18.05
N ALA A 163 3.66 -4.05 17.61
CA ALA A 163 3.15 -5.29 18.19
C ALA A 163 3.92 -6.54 17.74
N ILE A 164 4.88 -6.41 16.81
CA ILE A 164 5.67 -7.52 16.25
C ILE A 164 7.17 -7.30 16.53
N PRO A 165 7.65 -7.59 17.76
CA PRO A 165 9.06 -7.37 18.11
C PRO A 165 10.03 -8.36 17.43
N ASP A 166 9.56 -9.55 17.06
CA ASP A 166 10.30 -10.55 16.29
C ASP A 166 9.65 -10.78 14.92
N GLU A 167 10.00 -9.93 13.96
CA GLU A 167 9.47 -10.06 12.60
C GLU A 167 9.83 -11.40 11.94
N LYS A 168 11.01 -11.95 12.23
CA LYS A 168 11.45 -13.22 11.64
C LYS A 168 10.60 -14.37 12.14
N GLY A 169 10.41 -14.47 13.44
CA GLY A 169 9.54 -15.48 14.07
C GLY A 169 8.09 -15.32 13.61
N PHE A 170 7.59 -14.08 13.55
CA PHE A 170 6.25 -13.79 13.05
C PHE A 170 6.05 -14.30 11.61
N LYS A 171 6.99 -14.00 10.69
CA LYS A 171 6.94 -14.44 9.29
C LYS A 171 6.99 -15.98 9.15
N ILE A 172 7.71 -16.67 10.03
CA ILE A 172 7.71 -18.15 10.08
C ILE A 172 6.34 -18.65 10.48
N ASN A 173 5.77 -18.12 11.57
CA ASN A 173 4.42 -18.49 12.04
C ASN A 173 3.35 -18.19 10.98
N TYR A 174 3.41 -17.04 10.34
CA TYR A 174 2.48 -16.67 9.27
C TYR A 174 2.50 -17.67 8.10
N ARG A 175 3.70 -18.08 7.64
CA ARG A 175 3.83 -19.10 6.59
C ARG A 175 3.29 -20.45 7.02
N ALA A 176 3.59 -20.85 8.25
CA ALA A 176 3.05 -22.08 8.80
C ALA A 176 1.51 -22.05 8.89
N THR A 177 0.93 -20.89 9.24
CA THR A 177 -0.53 -20.71 9.22
C THR A 177 -1.09 -20.88 7.81
N LEU A 178 -0.48 -20.28 6.79
CA LEU A 178 -0.91 -20.45 5.38
C LEU A 178 -0.86 -21.91 4.93
N ASP A 179 0.20 -22.64 5.27
CA ASP A 179 0.39 -24.03 4.86
C ASP A 179 -0.52 -25.01 5.61
N ASN A 180 -1.12 -24.59 6.72
CA ASN A 180 -2.07 -25.37 7.52
C ASN A 180 -3.54 -25.01 7.26
N LEU A 181 -3.84 -24.11 6.31
CA LEU A 181 -5.23 -23.78 5.98
C LEU A 181 -5.95 -25.01 5.38
N PRO A 182 -7.22 -25.23 5.76
CA PRO A 182 -8.01 -26.36 5.28
C PRO A 182 -8.53 -26.12 3.85
N ILE A 183 -7.61 -26.07 2.89
CA ILE A 183 -7.92 -25.83 1.46
C ILE A 183 -7.33 -26.95 0.60
N ASP A 184 -7.93 -27.15 -0.56
CA ASP A 184 -7.39 -28.00 -1.62
C ASP A 184 -6.51 -27.20 -2.61
N GLN A 185 -5.90 -27.92 -3.57
CA GLN A 185 -5.02 -27.29 -4.57
C GLN A 185 -5.79 -26.31 -5.46
N ALA A 186 -7.04 -26.62 -5.81
CA ALA A 186 -7.84 -25.73 -6.65
C ALA A 186 -8.10 -24.37 -5.96
N MET A 187 -8.36 -24.39 -4.65
CA MET A 187 -8.51 -23.17 -3.87
C MET A 187 -7.17 -22.43 -3.72
N ALA A 188 -6.06 -23.14 -3.53
CA ALA A 188 -4.73 -22.54 -3.48
C ALA A 188 -4.38 -21.80 -4.79
N ASP A 189 -4.66 -22.43 -5.93
CA ASP A 189 -4.45 -21.81 -7.24
C ASP A 189 -5.27 -20.53 -7.40
N ARG A 190 -6.52 -20.53 -6.97
CA ARG A 190 -7.39 -19.33 -6.96
C ARG A 190 -6.87 -18.23 -6.04
N ILE A 191 -6.37 -18.58 -4.85
CA ILE A 191 -5.78 -17.60 -3.93
C ILE A 191 -4.53 -16.96 -4.53
N VAL A 192 -3.68 -17.73 -5.22
CA VAL A 192 -2.49 -17.21 -5.92
C VAL A 192 -2.91 -16.29 -7.08
N GLU A 193 -3.93 -16.65 -7.85
CA GLU A 193 -4.49 -15.80 -8.90
C GLU A 193 -5.01 -14.47 -8.32
N GLU A 194 -5.77 -14.54 -7.23
CA GLU A 194 -6.30 -13.34 -6.55
C GLU A 194 -5.19 -12.48 -5.95
N ALA A 195 -4.11 -13.08 -5.42
CA ALA A 195 -2.94 -12.32 -4.98
C ALA A 195 -2.28 -11.54 -6.13
N ASN A 196 -2.20 -12.13 -7.34
CA ASN A 196 -1.75 -11.41 -8.54
C ASN A 196 -2.72 -10.30 -8.91
N HIS A 197 -4.03 -10.52 -8.79
CA HIS A 197 -5.04 -9.48 -9.00
C HIS A 197 -4.87 -8.32 -8.00
N ALA A 198 -4.61 -8.62 -6.72
CA ALA A 198 -4.31 -7.62 -5.69
C ALA A 198 -3.07 -6.78 -6.04
N PHE A 199 -2.00 -7.40 -6.59
CA PHE A 199 -0.85 -6.65 -7.12
C PHE A 199 -1.23 -5.72 -8.27
N HIS A 200 -2.11 -6.14 -9.19
CA HIS A 200 -2.59 -5.27 -10.26
C HIS A 200 -3.41 -4.09 -9.74
N LEU A 201 -4.25 -4.30 -8.73
CA LEU A 201 -4.99 -3.21 -8.08
C LEU A 201 -4.05 -2.20 -7.42
N ASN A 202 -3.00 -2.67 -6.72
CA ASN A 202 -1.95 -1.81 -6.18
C ASN A 202 -1.24 -1.00 -7.28
N MET A 203 -0.85 -1.66 -8.38
CA MET A 203 -0.20 -0.98 -9.50
C MET A 203 -1.08 0.14 -10.08
N ARG A 204 -2.39 -0.07 -10.17
CA ARG A 204 -3.33 0.97 -10.63
C ARG A 204 -3.35 2.17 -9.69
N MET A 205 -3.33 1.97 -8.37
CA MET A 205 -3.21 3.05 -7.40
C MET A 205 -1.89 3.83 -7.62
N PHE A 206 -0.76 3.16 -7.79
CA PHE A 206 0.52 3.81 -8.05
C PHE A 206 0.54 4.57 -9.37
N GLN A 207 -0.05 4.03 -10.43
CA GLN A 207 -0.15 4.69 -11.75
C GLN A 207 -1.03 5.95 -11.71
N GLU A 208 -2.09 5.95 -10.93
CA GLU A 208 -2.93 7.12 -10.73
C GLU A 208 -2.17 8.24 -10.01
N LEU A 209 -1.35 7.91 -9.01
CA LEU A 209 -0.47 8.85 -8.32
C LEU A 209 0.69 9.35 -9.21
N GLU A 210 1.17 8.53 -10.14
CA GLU A 210 2.23 8.91 -11.09
C GLU A 210 1.80 10.08 -11.98
N GLY A 211 0.57 10.10 -12.45
CA GLY A 211 0.03 11.21 -13.24
C GLY A 211 0.10 12.54 -12.48
N ASN A 212 -0.17 12.53 -11.19
CA ASN A 212 -0.07 13.71 -10.31
C ASN A 212 1.40 14.14 -10.11
N LEU A 213 2.32 13.19 -9.94
CA LEU A 213 3.75 13.46 -9.80
C LEU A 213 4.34 14.09 -11.06
N ILE A 214 4.02 13.59 -12.24
CA ILE A 214 4.46 14.14 -13.54
C ILE A 214 3.94 15.57 -13.71
N ALA A 215 2.68 15.81 -13.37
CA ALA A 215 2.09 17.16 -13.41
C ALA A 215 2.78 18.12 -12.43
N ALA A 216 3.17 17.67 -11.24
CA ALA A 216 3.90 18.47 -10.26
C ALA A 216 5.31 18.81 -10.75
N ILE A 217 6.04 17.85 -11.30
CA ILE A 217 7.38 18.05 -11.90
C ILE A 217 7.29 19.01 -13.09
N GLY A 218 6.29 18.85 -13.95
CA GLY A 218 6.05 19.77 -15.08
C GLY A 218 5.80 21.22 -14.65
N LYS A 219 5.02 21.43 -13.58
CA LYS A 219 4.79 22.78 -13.01
C LYS A 219 6.07 23.40 -12.45
N VAL A 220 6.91 22.62 -11.77
CA VAL A 220 8.20 23.11 -11.24
C VAL A 220 9.14 23.50 -12.37
N LEU A 221 9.30 22.64 -13.39
CA LEU A 221 10.14 22.93 -14.56
C LEU A 221 9.63 24.16 -15.32
N PHE A 222 8.32 24.26 -15.53
CA PHE A 222 7.71 25.43 -16.17
C PHE A 222 7.92 26.70 -15.34
N GLY A 223 7.80 26.63 -14.02
CA GLY A 223 8.08 27.75 -13.12
C GLY A 223 9.54 28.21 -13.18
N PHE A 224 10.49 27.27 -13.29
CA PHE A 224 11.92 27.60 -13.46
C PHE A 224 12.18 28.26 -14.83
N LEU A 225 11.62 27.74 -15.90
CA LEU A 225 11.78 28.29 -17.24
C LEU A 225 11.18 29.71 -17.38
N THR A 226 10.01 29.94 -16.79
CA THR A 226 9.33 31.26 -16.85
C THR A 226 9.98 32.30 -15.94
N ARG A 227 10.57 31.93 -14.81
CA ARG A 227 11.36 32.84 -13.96
C ARG A 227 12.65 33.30 -14.66
N ARG A 228 13.29 32.41 -15.42
CA ARG A 228 14.51 32.75 -16.19
C ARG A 228 14.25 33.71 -17.33
N GLN A 229 13.04 33.73 -17.92
CA GLN A 229 12.66 34.71 -18.94
C GLN A 229 12.31 36.10 -18.38
N ARG A 230 11.90 36.20 -17.10
CA ARG A 230 11.58 37.50 -16.46
C ARG A 230 12.79 38.28 -15.96
N ALA A 231 13.94 37.64 -15.84
CA ALA A 231 15.18 38.28 -15.40
C ALA A 231 15.97 38.96 -16.54
N GLY A 232 15.43 38.95 -17.77
CA GLY A 232 16.16 39.39 -18.97
C GLY A 232 15.51 40.47 -19.83
N SER A 233 14.53 41.24 -19.36
CA SER A 233 13.89 42.25 -20.24
C SER A 233 13.39 43.52 -19.55
N THR A 234 14.23 44.20 -18.75
CA THR A 234 13.94 45.60 -18.37
C THR A 234 15.21 46.33 -17.98
N GLU A 235 16.23 46.36 -18.89
CA GLU A 235 17.29 47.37 -18.81
C GLU A 235 17.96 47.52 -20.17
N ALA A 236 17.26 48.14 -21.11
CA ALA A 236 17.88 48.71 -22.30
C ALA A 236 16.86 49.60 -23.05
N VAL A 237 16.36 50.67 -22.42
CA VAL A 237 15.90 51.88 -23.11
C VAL A 237 15.92 53.05 -22.10
N ALA A 238 17.08 53.64 -21.92
CA ALA A 238 17.26 55.05 -21.49
C ALA A 238 18.76 55.41 -21.61
N ALA A 239 19.20 55.77 -22.82
CA ALA A 239 20.30 56.73 -23.08
C ALA A 239 20.19 57.22 -24.51
#